data_3d9b7c6ce126b0172241ed1aef539691
#
_entry.id   3d9b7c6ce126b0172241ed1aef539691
#
_cell.length_a   1.000
_cell.length_b   1.000
_cell.length_c   1.000
_cell.angle_alpha   90.00
_cell.angle_beta   90.00
_cell.angle_gamma   90.00
#
_symmetry.space_group_name_H-M   'P 1'
#
loop_
_entity.id
_entity.type
_entity.pdbx_description
1 polymer ?
#
loop_
_entity_poly.entity_id
_entity_poly.type
_entity_poly.pdbx_seq_one_letter_code
_entity_poly.pdbx_strand_id
1 'polypeptide(L)'
;MSEEQRLTGGNVSAVYQKGEHVYRSQKENSNNVQRLLRHLETKRLSGVPRFVGIDEQNREILTFLPGETAVHPLKAYMWHDDVLDDVARLMRQYHDATVDFDVSPDWAPLLNTPTPHEVICHNDFAVYNTIFQDQKLSGVIDFDLAAPGPRAWDIVYTLYTFVPLSSRRQAPDGSVLAYSLEQDDTRFAKRVSRFLDAYGYEGPRSELRSMLLLRIEALYLLIDQRAADGDAAFIKMKEEGHDTHYRAEYRFIAEHGEKWFIDKDSSEK
;
A
#
# COMPACT_ATOMS: atom_id res chain seq x y z
N MET A 1 2.32 15.30 -32.06
CA MET A 1 2.79 15.38 -30.64
C MET A 1 1.57 15.08 -29.79
N SER A 2 1.63 14.06 -28.92
CA SER A 2 0.52 13.78 -28.00
C SER A 2 0.37 14.96 -27.03
N GLU A 3 -0.87 15.43 -26.86
CA GLU A 3 -1.19 16.47 -25.88
C GLU A 3 -0.98 15.92 -24.45
N GLU A 4 -0.62 16.81 -23.53
CA GLU A 4 -0.48 16.50 -22.13
C GLU A 4 -1.87 16.47 -21.50
N GLN A 5 -2.28 15.32 -20.93
CA GLN A 5 -3.57 15.12 -20.29
C GLN A 5 -3.38 15.01 -18.77
N ARG A 6 -4.15 15.82 -18.01
CA ARG A 6 -4.15 15.70 -16.55
C ARG A 6 -4.86 14.40 -16.13
N LEU A 7 -4.19 13.58 -15.33
CA LEU A 7 -4.79 12.41 -14.71
C LEU A 7 -5.61 12.83 -13.47
N THR A 8 -6.80 12.23 -13.35
CA THR A 8 -7.69 12.44 -12.20
C THR A 8 -7.52 11.26 -11.25
N GLY A 9 -7.32 11.52 -9.95
CA GLY A 9 -7.25 10.44 -8.93
C GLY A 9 -6.22 10.64 -7.83
N GLY A 10 -5.27 11.58 -7.96
CA GLY A 10 -4.32 11.91 -6.89
C GLY A 10 -4.80 13.07 -6.04
N ASN A 11 -4.81 12.93 -4.72
CA ASN A 11 -5.25 14.00 -3.79
C ASN A 11 -4.16 15.05 -3.50
N VAL A 12 -2.90 14.81 -3.88
CA VAL A 12 -1.76 15.58 -3.35
C VAL A 12 -0.98 16.35 -4.42
N SER A 13 -0.93 15.92 -5.68
CA SER A 13 -0.19 16.61 -6.74
C SER A 13 -0.84 16.45 -8.11
N ALA A 14 -0.67 17.47 -8.98
CA ALA A 14 -1.10 17.37 -10.37
C ALA A 14 -0.17 16.40 -11.11
N VAL A 15 -0.75 15.35 -11.67
CA VAL A 15 -0.08 14.32 -12.47
C VAL A 15 -0.57 14.43 -13.90
N TYR A 16 0.36 14.41 -14.86
CA TYR A 16 0.04 14.56 -16.29
C TYR A 16 0.57 13.36 -17.05
N GLN A 17 -0.23 12.87 -18.00
CA GLN A 17 0.20 11.84 -18.95
C GLN A 17 0.49 12.45 -20.31
N LYS A 18 1.56 12.03 -20.95
CA LYS A 18 1.91 12.36 -22.32
C LYS A 18 2.51 11.12 -23.01
N GLY A 19 1.73 10.50 -23.88
CA GLY A 19 2.10 9.22 -24.47
C GLY A 19 2.27 8.12 -23.41
N GLU A 20 3.42 7.48 -23.41
CA GLU A 20 3.76 6.39 -22.48
C GLU A 20 4.43 6.88 -21.17
N HIS A 21 4.37 8.18 -20.89
CA HIS A 21 5.03 8.77 -19.74
C HIS A 21 4.08 9.56 -18.86
N VAL A 22 4.43 9.60 -17.58
CA VAL A 22 3.78 10.39 -16.54
C VAL A 22 4.75 11.46 -16.07
N TYR A 23 4.26 12.68 -15.90
CA TYR A 23 5.01 13.86 -15.45
C TYR A 23 4.40 14.34 -14.15
N ARG A 24 5.21 14.50 -13.12
CA ARG A 24 4.76 15.03 -11.81
C ARG A 24 5.85 15.83 -11.11
N SER A 25 5.44 16.74 -10.25
CA SER A 25 6.39 17.53 -9.45
C SER A 25 7.18 16.64 -8.51
N GLN A 26 8.47 16.93 -8.35
CA GLN A 26 9.31 16.25 -7.37
C GLN A 26 8.87 16.60 -5.94
N LYS A 27 9.03 15.63 -5.03
CA LYS A 27 8.81 15.72 -3.60
C LYS A 27 10.14 15.61 -2.86
N GLU A 28 10.13 15.85 -1.57
CA GLU A 28 11.31 15.77 -0.70
C GLU A 28 12.06 14.42 -0.84
N ASN A 29 11.31 13.32 -0.95
CA ASN A 29 11.86 11.97 -1.06
C ASN A 29 12.14 11.49 -2.50
N SER A 30 11.90 12.32 -3.53
CA SER A 30 11.99 11.91 -4.95
C SER A 30 13.33 11.30 -5.32
N ASN A 31 14.43 11.82 -4.79
CA ASN A 31 15.78 11.30 -5.08
C ASN A 31 15.93 9.82 -4.67
N ASN A 32 15.45 9.46 -3.49
CA ASN A 32 15.51 8.09 -3.00
C ASN A 32 14.59 7.18 -3.81
N VAL A 33 13.37 7.63 -4.12
CA VAL A 33 12.41 6.91 -4.95
C VAL A 33 12.95 6.68 -6.35
N GLN A 34 13.58 7.68 -6.97
CA GLN A 34 14.22 7.56 -8.29
C GLN A 34 15.36 6.53 -8.28
N ARG A 35 16.18 6.51 -7.23
CA ARG A 35 17.22 5.48 -7.04
C ARG A 35 16.60 4.09 -6.89
N LEU A 36 15.54 3.97 -6.10
CA LEU A 36 14.79 2.73 -5.94
C LEU A 36 14.24 2.22 -7.27
N LEU A 37 13.55 3.07 -8.03
CA LEU A 37 12.96 2.67 -9.32
C LEU A 37 14.01 2.22 -10.33
N ARG A 38 15.19 2.88 -10.38
CA ARG A 38 16.33 2.42 -11.19
C ARG A 38 16.85 1.06 -10.71
N HIS A 39 16.94 0.84 -9.42
CA HIS A 39 17.35 -0.45 -8.86
C HIS A 39 16.36 -1.56 -9.24
N LEU A 40 15.05 -1.33 -9.09
CA LEU A 40 14.01 -2.28 -9.49
C LEU A 40 14.07 -2.61 -10.99
N GLU A 41 14.45 -1.65 -11.83
CA GLU A 41 14.68 -1.87 -13.25
C GLU A 41 15.87 -2.81 -13.47
N THR A 42 16.99 -2.67 -12.72
CA THR A 42 18.13 -3.61 -12.82
C THR A 42 17.74 -5.03 -12.41
N LYS A 43 16.78 -5.16 -11.46
CA LYS A 43 16.20 -6.45 -11.05
C LYS A 43 15.17 -6.99 -12.05
N ARG A 44 14.83 -6.22 -13.10
CA ARG A 44 13.82 -6.56 -14.09
C ARG A 44 12.44 -6.81 -13.48
N LEU A 45 12.13 -6.14 -12.38
CA LEU A 45 10.81 -6.24 -11.77
C LEU A 45 9.78 -5.62 -12.71
N SER A 46 8.77 -6.39 -13.09
CA SER A 46 7.62 -5.92 -13.85
C SER A 46 6.52 -5.38 -12.92
N GLY A 47 5.56 -4.63 -13.45
CA GLY A 47 4.43 -4.11 -12.69
C GLY A 47 4.76 -2.92 -11.79
N VAL A 48 5.89 -2.27 -12.00
CA VAL A 48 6.27 -1.01 -11.31
C VAL A 48 6.68 0.04 -12.34
N PRO A 49 6.47 1.35 -12.07
CA PRO A 49 6.94 2.40 -12.97
C PRO A 49 8.47 2.40 -13.05
N ARG A 50 9.01 2.86 -14.19
CA ARG A 50 10.43 3.13 -14.34
C ARG A 50 10.68 4.62 -14.28
N PHE A 51 11.78 5.03 -13.69
CA PHE A 51 12.23 6.41 -13.74
C PHE A 51 12.96 6.67 -15.05
N VAL A 52 12.44 7.60 -15.84
CA VAL A 52 12.97 7.95 -17.17
C VAL A 52 13.94 9.13 -17.10
N GLY A 53 13.62 10.13 -16.28
CA GLY A 53 14.43 11.34 -16.16
C GLY A 53 13.70 12.51 -15.51
N ILE A 54 14.24 13.70 -15.71
CA ILE A 54 13.67 14.97 -15.24
C ILE A 54 13.55 15.88 -16.45
N ASP A 55 12.42 16.57 -16.60
CA ASP A 55 12.19 17.50 -17.70
C ASP A 55 12.73 18.90 -17.41
N GLU A 56 12.62 19.79 -18.40
CA GLU A 56 13.08 21.19 -18.30
C GLU A 56 12.30 22.01 -17.23
N GLN A 57 11.14 21.52 -16.80
CA GLN A 57 10.31 22.13 -15.74
C GLN A 57 10.60 21.54 -14.36
N ASN A 58 11.69 20.76 -14.23
CA ASN A 58 12.06 20.05 -13.00
C ASN A 58 11.00 19.04 -12.50
N ARG A 59 10.19 18.48 -13.42
CA ARG A 59 9.25 17.41 -13.13
C ARG A 59 9.93 16.06 -13.37
N GLU A 60 9.66 15.06 -12.51
CA GLU A 60 10.08 13.71 -12.79
C GLU A 60 9.22 13.06 -13.88
N ILE A 61 9.86 12.26 -14.71
CA ILE A 61 9.26 11.50 -15.80
C ILE A 61 9.31 10.02 -15.42
N LEU A 62 8.15 9.41 -15.32
CA LEU A 62 7.99 7.98 -15.07
C LEU A 62 7.31 7.30 -16.26
N THR A 63 7.51 5.99 -16.43
CA THR A 63 6.70 5.24 -17.39
C THR A 63 5.25 5.15 -16.91
N PHE A 64 4.30 5.29 -17.84
CA PHE A 64 2.89 5.05 -17.57
C PHE A 64 2.61 3.55 -17.53
N LEU A 65 1.93 3.07 -16.51
CA LEU A 65 1.40 1.71 -16.45
C LEU A 65 -0.02 1.71 -17.00
N PRO A 66 -0.27 1.07 -18.17
CA PRO A 66 -1.61 1.06 -18.77
C PRO A 66 -2.56 0.22 -17.93
N GLY A 67 -3.81 0.70 -17.82
CA GLY A 67 -4.86 0.02 -17.08
C GLY A 67 -5.74 1.00 -16.30
N GLU A 68 -6.58 0.44 -15.45
CA GLU A 68 -7.44 1.21 -14.56
C GLU A 68 -6.95 1.14 -13.11
N THR A 69 -7.05 2.24 -12.40
CA THR A 69 -6.82 2.28 -10.95
C THR A 69 -8.05 1.78 -10.19
N ALA A 70 -7.82 1.20 -9.02
CA ALA A 70 -8.90 0.80 -8.14
C ALA A 70 -9.49 2.02 -7.41
N VAL A 71 -10.66 2.47 -7.86
CA VAL A 71 -11.40 3.59 -7.27
C VAL A 71 -12.66 3.05 -6.60
N HIS A 72 -12.92 3.49 -5.37
CA HIS A 72 -14.13 3.09 -4.65
C HIS A 72 -15.40 3.71 -5.26
N PRO A 73 -16.51 2.94 -5.35
CA PRO A 73 -16.64 1.53 -4.99
C PRO A 73 -15.88 0.62 -5.95
N LEU A 74 -15.13 -0.35 -5.37
CA LEU A 74 -14.32 -1.27 -6.16
C LEU A 74 -15.19 -2.16 -7.04
N LYS A 75 -14.74 -2.42 -8.27
CA LYS A 75 -15.38 -3.39 -9.16
C LYS A 75 -15.33 -4.80 -8.56
N ALA A 76 -16.33 -5.62 -8.83
CA ALA A 76 -16.48 -6.94 -8.23
C ALA A 76 -15.23 -7.82 -8.40
N TYR A 77 -14.59 -7.82 -9.58
CA TYR A 77 -13.41 -8.63 -9.84
C TYR A 77 -12.20 -8.27 -8.96
N MET A 78 -12.07 -7.00 -8.51
CA MET A 78 -10.98 -6.54 -7.64
C MET A 78 -11.01 -7.18 -6.24
N TRP A 79 -12.15 -7.78 -5.88
CA TRP A 79 -12.32 -8.53 -4.64
C TRP A 79 -12.04 -10.03 -4.77
N HIS A 80 -11.77 -10.54 -5.99
CA HIS A 80 -11.54 -11.95 -6.21
C HIS A 80 -10.27 -12.43 -5.49
N ASP A 81 -10.28 -13.67 -5.09
CA ASP A 81 -9.16 -14.30 -4.40
C ASP A 81 -7.91 -14.40 -5.27
N ASP A 82 -8.06 -14.55 -6.58
CA ASP A 82 -6.92 -14.58 -7.52
C ASP A 82 -6.19 -13.23 -7.56
N VAL A 83 -6.93 -12.12 -7.45
CA VAL A 83 -6.33 -10.78 -7.35
C VAL A 83 -5.52 -10.66 -6.05
N LEU A 84 -6.04 -11.18 -4.94
CA LEU A 84 -5.33 -11.18 -3.67
C LEU A 84 -4.02 -11.99 -3.73
N ASP A 85 -4.02 -13.12 -4.43
CA ASP A 85 -2.83 -13.93 -4.68
C ASP A 85 -1.81 -13.17 -5.53
N ASP A 86 -2.26 -12.48 -6.59
CA ASP A 86 -1.37 -11.73 -7.48
C ASP A 86 -0.75 -10.52 -6.74
N VAL A 87 -1.50 -9.84 -5.88
CA VAL A 87 -1.00 -8.78 -5.00
C VAL A 87 0.08 -9.32 -4.07
N ALA A 88 -0.16 -10.46 -3.42
CA ALA A 88 0.80 -11.08 -2.52
C ALA A 88 2.10 -11.47 -3.23
N ARG A 89 1.99 -12.06 -4.44
CA ARG A 89 3.17 -12.43 -5.26
C ARG A 89 3.95 -11.21 -5.74
N LEU A 90 3.26 -10.16 -6.21
CA LEU A 90 3.93 -8.93 -6.64
C LEU A 90 4.65 -8.25 -5.46
N MET A 91 4.01 -8.18 -4.30
CA MET A 91 4.65 -7.66 -3.09
C MET A 91 5.88 -8.48 -2.70
N ARG A 92 5.80 -9.81 -2.76
CA ARG A 92 6.96 -10.68 -2.48
C ARG A 92 8.11 -10.40 -3.44
N GLN A 93 7.83 -10.31 -4.74
CA GLN A 93 8.84 -9.99 -5.75
C GLN A 93 9.47 -8.60 -5.52
N TYR A 94 8.65 -7.62 -5.16
CA TYR A 94 9.12 -6.28 -4.82
C TYR A 94 10.05 -6.30 -3.60
N HIS A 95 9.63 -6.93 -2.52
CA HIS A 95 10.45 -7.06 -1.31
C HIS A 95 11.77 -7.79 -1.59
N ASP A 96 11.74 -8.90 -2.31
CA ASP A 96 12.95 -9.66 -2.65
C ASP A 96 13.90 -8.85 -3.54
N ALA A 97 13.36 -8.02 -4.43
CA ALA A 97 14.16 -7.13 -5.28
C ALA A 97 14.84 -6.00 -4.50
N THR A 98 14.41 -5.69 -3.26
CA THR A 98 14.95 -4.57 -2.47
C THR A 98 15.86 -5.00 -1.30
N VAL A 99 16.05 -6.31 -1.06
CA VAL A 99 16.89 -6.82 0.04
C VAL A 99 18.33 -6.30 -0.04
N ASP A 100 18.88 -6.18 -1.23
CA ASP A 100 20.25 -5.72 -1.49
C ASP A 100 20.32 -4.26 -1.99
N PHE A 101 19.24 -3.49 -1.80
CA PHE A 101 19.23 -2.08 -2.14
C PHE A 101 20.16 -1.30 -1.21
N ASP A 102 21.07 -0.51 -1.79
CA ASP A 102 22.00 0.35 -1.05
C ASP A 102 21.24 1.58 -0.51
N VAL A 103 20.81 1.50 0.75
CA VAL A 103 20.04 2.54 1.41
C VAL A 103 20.94 3.72 1.73
N SER A 104 20.56 4.92 1.26
CA SER A 104 21.25 6.16 1.60
C SER A 104 21.14 6.44 3.10
N PRO A 105 22.21 6.88 3.80
CA PRO A 105 22.16 7.17 5.25
C PRO A 105 21.11 8.21 5.66
N ASP A 106 20.73 9.07 4.74
CA ASP A 106 19.69 10.11 4.90
C ASP A 106 18.26 9.63 4.56
N TRP A 107 18.11 8.39 4.08
CA TRP A 107 16.78 7.82 3.87
C TRP A 107 16.24 7.17 5.14
N ALA A 108 15.64 7.99 5.98
CA ALA A 108 15.04 7.52 7.23
C ALA A 108 13.78 6.65 6.98
N PRO A 109 13.52 5.65 7.85
CA PRO A 109 12.24 4.96 7.88
C PRO A 109 11.11 5.94 8.20
N LEU A 110 9.88 5.58 7.88
CA LEU A 110 8.73 6.36 8.32
C LEU A 110 8.58 6.30 9.84
N LEU A 111 7.86 7.28 10.38
CA LEU A 111 7.62 7.40 11.81
C LEU A 111 7.09 6.08 12.39
N ASN A 112 7.67 5.65 13.51
CA ASN A 112 7.31 4.42 14.24
C ASN A 112 7.48 3.11 13.46
N THR A 113 8.19 3.09 12.33
CA THR A 113 8.55 1.84 11.64
C THR A 113 9.47 1.02 12.53
N PRO A 114 9.11 -0.24 12.88
CA PRO A 114 9.95 -1.08 13.74
C PRO A 114 11.18 -1.61 13.01
N THR A 115 12.17 -2.04 13.78
CA THR A 115 13.34 -2.77 13.28
C THR A 115 13.11 -4.29 13.35
N PRO A 116 13.89 -5.10 12.56
CA PRO A 116 14.92 -4.71 11.61
C PRO A 116 14.34 -4.16 10.30
N HIS A 117 15.12 -3.34 9.59
CA HIS A 117 14.77 -2.87 8.25
C HIS A 117 15.30 -3.89 7.23
N GLU A 118 14.43 -4.74 6.73
CA GLU A 118 14.79 -5.88 5.88
C GLU A 118 14.76 -5.55 4.39
N VAL A 119 13.90 -4.60 4.02
CA VAL A 119 13.59 -4.22 2.63
C VAL A 119 13.31 -2.72 2.56
N ILE A 120 13.07 -2.20 1.35
CA ILE A 120 12.37 -0.93 1.19
C ILE A 120 10.89 -1.24 1.11
N CYS A 121 10.14 -0.92 2.16
CA CYS A 121 8.68 -1.00 2.15
C CYS A 121 8.10 0.02 1.17
N HIS A 122 7.01 -0.34 0.50
CA HIS A 122 6.21 0.61 -0.28
C HIS A 122 5.48 1.59 0.64
N ASN A 123 5.09 1.11 1.83
CA ASN A 123 4.34 1.81 2.87
C ASN A 123 2.92 2.25 2.48
N ASP A 124 2.55 2.14 1.22
CA ASP A 124 1.20 2.41 0.71
C ASP A 124 0.81 1.42 -0.39
N PHE A 125 1.19 0.13 -0.22
CA PHE A 125 0.79 -0.95 -1.12
C PHE A 125 -0.68 -1.28 -0.88
N ALA A 126 -1.53 -0.34 -1.27
CA ALA A 126 -2.96 -0.35 -1.03
C ALA A 126 -3.73 -0.56 -2.34
N VAL A 127 -4.99 -0.98 -2.22
CA VAL A 127 -5.84 -1.26 -3.38
C VAL A 127 -5.94 -0.10 -4.36
N TYR A 128 -5.98 1.15 -3.86
CA TYR A 128 -6.10 2.35 -4.70
C TYR A 128 -4.80 2.71 -5.45
N ASN A 129 -3.66 2.12 -5.08
CA ASN A 129 -2.38 2.26 -5.77
C ASN A 129 -2.08 1.10 -6.73
N THR A 130 -3.05 0.23 -6.99
CA THR A 130 -2.88 -0.87 -7.94
C THR A 130 -3.49 -0.56 -9.30
N ILE A 131 -2.86 -1.09 -10.34
CA ILE A 131 -3.31 -0.98 -11.73
C ILE A 131 -3.83 -2.34 -12.19
N PHE A 132 -4.98 -2.33 -12.84
CA PHE A 132 -5.61 -3.50 -13.40
C PHE A 132 -5.72 -3.39 -14.92
N GLN A 133 -5.38 -4.46 -15.62
CA GLN A 133 -5.55 -4.61 -17.06
C GLN A 133 -6.24 -5.95 -17.33
N ASP A 134 -7.29 -5.95 -18.14
CA ASP A 134 -8.07 -7.15 -18.47
C ASP A 134 -8.54 -7.91 -17.20
N GLN A 135 -8.97 -7.17 -16.17
CA GLN A 135 -9.42 -7.65 -14.86
C GLN A 135 -8.36 -8.41 -14.04
N LYS A 136 -7.08 -8.25 -14.37
CA LYS A 136 -5.94 -8.82 -13.63
C LYS A 136 -5.07 -7.70 -13.07
N LEU A 137 -4.40 -7.98 -11.95
CA LEU A 137 -3.38 -7.09 -11.43
C LEU A 137 -2.27 -6.92 -12.47
N SER A 138 -1.98 -5.68 -12.84
CA SER A 138 -0.92 -5.31 -13.79
C SER A 138 0.27 -4.64 -13.10
N GLY A 139 0.05 -4.00 -11.95
CA GLY A 139 1.14 -3.35 -11.23
C GLY A 139 0.71 -2.52 -10.03
N VAL A 140 1.69 -1.88 -9.43
CA VAL A 140 1.55 -0.94 -8.30
C VAL A 140 2.26 0.36 -8.62
N ILE A 141 1.68 1.47 -8.18
CA ILE A 141 2.18 2.84 -8.40
C ILE A 141 2.27 3.59 -7.08
N ASP A 142 2.79 4.80 -7.13
CA ASP A 142 2.87 5.76 -6.00
C ASP A 142 3.83 5.33 -4.89
N PHE A 143 5.12 5.35 -5.21
CA PHE A 143 6.23 5.03 -4.31
C PHE A 143 6.64 6.19 -3.38
N ASP A 144 5.82 7.22 -3.23
CA ASP A 144 6.18 8.43 -2.49
C ASP A 144 6.46 8.20 -1.00
N LEU A 145 5.83 7.19 -0.42
CA LEU A 145 6.04 6.78 0.97
C LEU A 145 7.05 5.64 1.11
N ALA A 146 7.70 5.22 0.01
CA ALA A 146 8.69 4.15 0.10
C ALA A 146 9.81 4.52 1.08
N ALA A 147 10.15 3.58 1.96
CA ALA A 147 11.17 3.78 3.00
C ALA A 147 11.63 2.44 3.60
N PRO A 148 12.81 2.38 4.25
CA PRO A 148 13.28 1.18 4.91
C PRO A 148 12.32 0.66 5.98
N GLY A 149 12.10 -0.66 6.04
CA GLY A 149 11.23 -1.28 7.05
C GLY A 149 11.23 -2.81 6.98
N PRO A 150 10.55 -3.49 7.93
CA PRO A 150 10.37 -4.92 7.88
C PRO A 150 9.27 -5.31 6.90
N ARG A 151 9.39 -6.48 6.26
CA ARG A 151 8.38 -7.01 5.34
C ARG A 151 6.98 -7.04 5.94
N ALA A 152 6.87 -7.42 7.21
CA ALA A 152 5.61 -7.49 7.94
C ALA A 152 4.86 -6.15 7.99
N TRP A 153 5.59 -5.02 7.97
CA TRP A 153 5.02 -3.67 8.00
C TRP A 153 4.18 -3.34 6.76
N ASP A 154 4.66 -3.74 5.58
CA ASP A 154 3.92 -3.60 4.33
C ASP A 154 2.80 -4.64 4.23
N ILE A 155 3.08 -5.90 4.59
CA ILE A 155 2.12 -7.00 4.55
C ILE A 155 0.85 -6.64 5.33
N VAL A 156 0.97 -6.16 6.57
CA VAL A 156 -0.21 -5.90 7.39
C VAL A 156 -1.05 -4.74 6.86
N TYR A 157 -0.43 -3.72 6.27
CA TYR A 157 -1.18 -2.62 5.66
C TYR A 157 -1.90 -3.06 4.38
N THR A 158 -1.24 -3.87 3.56
CA THR A 158 -1.88 -4.46 2.38
C THR A 158 -3.03 -5.37 2.76
N LEU A 159 -2.89 -6.19 3.79
CA LEU A 159 -3.99 -6.99 4.33
C LEU A 159 -5.15 -6.10 4.82
N TYR A 160 -4.85 -5.00 5.52
CA TYR A 160 -5.86 -4.05 5.98
C TYR A 160 -6.70 -3.51 4.81
N THR A 161 -6.10 -3.21 3.67
CA THR A 161 -6.81 -2.61 2.52
C THR A 161 -7.45 -3.64 1.58
N PHE A 162 -6.79 -4.78 1.30
CA PHE A 162 -7.27 -5.80 0.36
C PHE A 162 -8.18 -6.88 0.97
N VAL A 163 -8.02 -7.18 2.26
CA VAL A 163 -8.94 -8.10 2.97
C VAL A 163 -10.10 -7.34 3.60
N PRO A 164 -10.12 -6.06 3.52
CA PRO A 164 -10.61 -4.94 4.33
C PRO A 164 -10.86 -5.32 5.79
N LEU A 165 -9.75 -5.44 6.55
CA LEU A 165 -9.75 -5.73 7.99
C LEU A 165 -10.23 -4.51 8.79
N SER A 166 -11.47 -4.10 8.57
CA SER A 166 -12.04 -2.83 9.00
C SER A 166 -13.44 -3.03 9.58
N SER A 167 -13.83 -2.12 10.47
CA SER A 167 -15.17 -2.09 11.06
C SER A 167 -16.29 -1.87 10.04
N ARG A 168 -15.94 -1.32 8.88
CA ARG A 168 -16.85 -1.04 7.76
C ARG A 168 -16.15 -1.28 6.43
N ARG A 169 -16.88 -1.78 5.45
CA ARG A 169 -16.40 -1.93 4.08
C ARG A 169 -17.42 -1.42 3.08
N GLN A 170 -16.98 -0.98 1.94
CA GLN A 170 -17.86 -0.60 0.86
C GLN A 170 -18.12 -1.81 -0.04
N ALA A 171 -19.39 -2.08 -0.34
CA ALA A 171 -19.79 -3.09 -1.31
C ALA A 171 -19.65 -2.56 -2.74
N PRO A 172 -19.62 -3.43 -3.78
CA PRO A 172 -19.53 -3.00 -5.19
C PRO A 172 -20.64 -2.06 -5.66
N ASP A 173 -21.81 -2.10 -5.02
CA ASP A 173 -22.94 -1.19 -5.28
C ASP A 173 -22.81 0.17 -4.58
N GLY A 174 -21.71 0.38 -3.83
CA GLY A 174 -21.43 1.59 -3.08
C GLY A 174 -22.04 1.63 -1.67
N SER A 175 -22.86 0.64 -1.28
CA SER A 175 -23.40 0.56 0.07
C SER A 175 -22.29 0.28 1.10
N VAL A 176 -22.49 0.78 2.34
CA VAL A 176 -21.56 0.53 3.44
C VAL A 176 -22.07 -0.64 4.27
N LEU A 177 -21.27 -1.68 4.35
CA LEU A 177 -21.53 -2.87 5.16
C LEU A 177 -20.73 -2.76 6.47
N ALA A 178 -21.43 -2.89 7.59
CA ALA A 178 -20.78 -3.02 8.90
C ALA A 178 -20.21 -4.43 9.07
N TYR A 179 -19.15 -4.54 9.86
CA TYR A 179 -18.58 -5.82 10.26
C TYR A 179 -19.63 -6.69 10.95
N SER A 180 -19.62 -7.98 10.61
CA SER A 180 -20.45 -9.04 11.21
C SER A 180 -19.54 -10.16 11.71
N LEU A 181 -19.53 -10.39 13.00
CA LEU A 181 -18.68 -11.41 13.65
C LEU A 181 -18.91 -12.82 13.05
N GLU A 182 -20.15 -13.19 12.75
CA GLU A 182 -20.47 -14.51 12.20
C GLU A 182 -19.95 -14.71 10.77
N GLN A 183 -19.97 -13.64 9.95
CA GLN A 183 -19.64 -13.71 8.52
C GLN A 183 -18.19 -13.32 8.25
N ASP A 184 -17.71 -12.28 8.92
CA ASP A 184 -16.45 -11.64 8.56
C ASP A 184 -15.24 -12.29 9.24
N ASP A 185 -15.32 -12.79 10.46
CA ASP A 185 -14.18 -13.44 11.13
C ASP A 185 -13.60 -14.59 10.29
N THR A 186 -14.45 -15.52 9.88
CA THR A 186 -14.01 -16.67 9.05
C THR A 186 -13.50 -16.21 7.69
N ARG A 187 -14.17 -15.21 7.08
CA ARG A 187 -13.76 -14.65 5.78
C ARG A 187 -12.42 -13.96 5.88
N PHE A 188 -12.20 -13.14 6.90
CA PHE A 188 -10.94 -12.43 7.11
C PHE A 188 -9.80 -13.43 7.37
N ALA A 189 -9.97 -14.38 8.27
CA ALA A 189 -8.97 -15.40 8.56
C ALA A 189 -8.57 -16.20 7.30
N LYS A 190 -9.54 -16.63 6.49
CA LYS A 190 -9.27 -17.35 5.23
C LYS A 190 -8.50 -16.50 4.23
N ARG A 191 -8.88 -15.23 4.05
CA ARG A 191 -8.21 -14.33 3.10
C ARG A 191 -6.83 -13.92 3.58
N VAL A 192 -6.65 -13.69 4.89
CA VAL A 192 -5.32 -13.45 5.50
C VAL A 192 -4.43 -14.66 5.27
N SER A 193 -4.90 -15.88 5.58
CA SER A 193 -4.12 -17.11 5.35
C SER A 193 -3.74 -17.27 3.88
N ARG A 194 -4.69 -17.05 2.96
CA ARG A 194 -4.47 -17.14 1.52
C ARG A 194 -3.37 -16.15 1.05
N PHE A 195 -3.45 -14.90 1.47
CA PHE A 195 -2.44 -13.89 1.14
C PHE A 195 -1.05 -14.29 1.65
N LEU A 196 -0.97 -14.70 2.92
CA LEU A 196 0.29 -15.09 3.55
C LEU A 196 0.91 -16.32 2.88
N ASP A 197 0.08 -17.26 2.43
CA ASP A 197 0.52 -18.46 1.68
C ASP A 197 1.03 -18.07 0.28
N ALA A 198 0.31 -17.21 -0.44
CA ALA A 198 0.72 -16.73 -1.76
C ALA A 198 1.98 -15.85 -1.71
N TYR A 199 2.16 -15.08 -0.63
CA TYR A 199 3.37 -14.32 -0.35
C TYR A 199 4.55 -15.23 0.02
N GLY A 200 4.30 -16.39 0.61
CA GLY A 200 5.31 -17.27 1.21
C GLY A 200 5.82 -16.73 2.54
N TYR A 201 4.91 -16.26 3.41
CA TYR A 201 5.27 -15.77 4.74
C TYR A 201 5.60 -16.94 5.68
N GLU A 202 6.81 -16.91 6.27
CA GLU A 202 7.33 -17.99 7.13
C GLU A 202 7.36 -17.62 8.63
N GLY A 203 7.08 -16.34 8.95
CA GLY A 203 7.05 -15.89 10.36
C GLY A 203 5.78 -16.30 11.11
N PRO A 204 5.74 -16.11 12.44
CA PRO A 204 4.55 -16.35 13.25
C PRO A 204 3.42 -15.42 12.80
N ARG A 205 2.30 -16.00 12.38
CA ARG A 205 1.16 -15.22 11.90
C ARG A 205 0.46 -14.47 13.03
N SER A 206 0.48 -15.03 14.22
CA SER A 206 -0.08 -14.44 15.45
C SER A 206 0.57 -13.08 15.80
N GLU A 207 1.84 -12.86 15.42
CA GLU A 207 2.54 -11.59 15.63
C GLU A 207 2.06 -10.46 14.69
N LEU A 208 1.47 -10.81 13.54
CA LEU A 208 1.03 -9.84 12.55
C LEU A 208 -0.12 -8.95 13.06
N ARG A 209 -0.94 -9.42 14.01
CA ARG A 209 -1.95 -8.56 14.64
C ARG A 209 -1.30 -7.39 15.38
N SER A 210 -0.26 -7.65 16.17
CA SER A 210 0.47 -6.61 16.88
C SER A 210 1.16 -5.65 15.90
N MET A 211 1.71 -6.18 14.83
CA MET A 211 2.29 -5.36 13.75
C MET A 211 1.24 -4.49 13.07
N LEU A 212 0.02 -5.00 12.82
CA LEU A 212 -1.08 -4.23 12.24
C LEU A 212 -1.51 -3.08 13.18
N LEU A 213 -1.63 -3.35 14.48
CA LEU A 213 -1.95 -2.32 15.46
C LEU A 213 -0.91 -1.20 15.47
N LEU A 214 0.39 -1.55 15.49
CA LEU A 214 1.47 -0.55 15.38
C LEU A 214 1.39 0.24 14.07
N ARG A 215 1.05 -0.42 12.96
CA ARG A 215 0.95 0.23 11.65
C ARG A 215 -0.21 1.23 11.59
N ILE A 216 -1.37 0.87 12.12
CA ILE A 216 -2.54 1.77 12.20
C ILE A 216 -2.27 2.93 13.17
N GLU A 217 -1.60 2.65 14.29
CA GLU A 217 -1.17 3.70 15.23
C GLU A 217 -0.24 4.71 14.56
N ALA A 218 0.77 4.23 13.83
CA ALA A 218 1.70 5.09 13.10
C ALA A 218 0.99 6.02 12.10
N LEU A 219 -0.11 5.58 11.47
CA LEU A 219 -0.88 6.40 10.52
C LEU A 219 -1.54 7.61 11.20
N TYR A 220 -2.28 7.42 12.29
CA TYR A 220 -2.92 8.57 12.93
C TYR A 220 -1.92 9.49 13.63
N LEU A 221 -0.81 8.95 14.17
CA LEU A 221 0.26 9.76 14.74
C LEU A 221 0.98 10.59 13.66
N LEU A 222 1.22 10.01 12.47
CA LEU A 222 1.78 10.74 11.34
C LEU A 222 0.87 11.89 10.88
N ILE A 223 -0.45 11.63 10.80
CA ILE A 223 -1.43 12.66 10.44
C ILE A 223 -1.40 13.79 11.49
N ASP A 224 -1.42 13.45 12.76
CA ASP A 224 -1.39 14.44 13.84
C ASP A 224 -0.12 15.29 13.80
N GLN A 225 1.04 14.65 13.66
CA GLN A 225 2.33 15.34 13.64
C GLN A 225 2.45 16.25 12.43
N ARG A 226 2.23 15.74 11.20
CA ARG A 226 2.36 16.53 9.97
C ARG A 226 1.36 17.68 9.91
N ALA A 227 0.14 17.48 10.41
CA ALA A 227 -0.84 18.55 10.53
C ALA A 227 -0.39 19.65 11.53
N ALA A 228 0.21 19.26 12.66
CA ALA A 228 0.78 20.19 13.63
C ALA A 228 1.98 20.95 13.07
N ASP A 229 2.77 20.33 12.21
CA ASP A 229 3.90 20.94 11.50
C ASP A 229 3.47 21.87 10.35
N GLY A 230 2.16 21.98 10.08
CA GLY A 230 1.60 22.89 9.08
C GLY A 230 1.49 22.32 7.66
N ASP A 231 1.65 21.02 7.47
CA ASP A 231 1.47 20.38 6.17
C ASP A 231 0.00 20.43 5.74
N ALA A 232 -0.29 21.19 4.69
CA ALA A 232 -1.65 21.46 4.24
C ALA A 232 -2.44 20.17 3.84
N ALA A 233 -1.76 19.15 3.29
CA ALA A 233 -2.41 17.91 2.93
C ALA A 233 -2.85 17.13 4.18
N PHE A 234 -2.01 17.08 5.21
CA PHE A 234 -2.32 16.40 6.47
C PHE A 234 -3.31 17.19 7.33
N ILE A 235 -3.29 18.52 7.30
CA ILE A 235 -4.35 19.36 7.88
C ILE A 235 -5.70 18.98 7.28
N LYS A 236 -5.79 18.93 5.95
CA LYS A 236 -7.01 18.51 5.24
C LYS A 236 -7.44 17.09 5.62
N MET A 237 -6.52 16.12 5.66
CA MET A 237 -6.83 14.75 6.10
C MET A 237 -7.43 14.73 7.52
N LYS A 238 -6.92 15.56 8.42
CA LYS A 238 -7.43 15.66 9.79
C LYS A 238 -8.82 16.31 9.83
N GLU A 239 -9.05 17.36 9.04
CA GLU A 239 -10.37 17.98 8.89
C GLU A 239 -11.42 17.01 8.32
N GLU A 240 -11.00 16.11 7.43
CA GLU A 240 -11.82 15.04 6.85
C GLU A 240 -12.00 13.85 7.82
N GLY A 241 -11.38 13.86 9.01
CA GLY A 241 -11.53 12.86 10.06
C GLY A 241 -10.73 11.57 9.88
N HIS A 242 -9.67 11.57 9.06
CA HIS A 242 -8.83 10.39 8.81
C HIS A 242 -8.13 9.89 10.08
N ASP A 243 -7.63 10.80 10.94
CA ASP A 243 -7.04 10.45 12.24
C ASP A 243 -8.05 9.77 13.16
N THR A 244 -9.25 10.31 13.24
CA THR A 244 -10.36 9.75 14.03
C THR A 244 -10.79 8.38 13.50
N HIS A 245 -10.83 8.22 12.18
CA HIS A 245 -11.08 6.92 11.53
C HIS A 245 -10.04 5.88 11.95
N TYR A 246 -8.73 6.16 11.79
CA TYR A 246 -7.68 5.20 12.16
C TYR A 246 -7.65 4.89 13.67
N ARG A 247 -7.98 5.83 14.54
CA ARG A 247 -8.14 5.56 15.99
C ARG A 247 -9.31 4.62 16.27
N ALA A 248 -10.41 4.73 15.52
CA ALA A 248 -11.55 3.81 15.64
C ALA A 248 -11.17 2.42 15.11
N GLU A 249 -10.47 2.33 13.97
CA GLU A 249 -9.99 1.08 13.41
C GLU A 249 -8.96 0.38 14.31
N TYR A 250 -8.06 1.12 14.97
CA TYR A 250 -7.16 0.58 15.98
C TYR A 250 -7.93 -0.16 17.09
N ARG A 251 -8.96 0.46 17.65
CA ARG A 251 -9.79 -0.15 18.71
C ARG A 251 -10.52 -1.38 18.20
N PHE A 252 -11.07 -1.31 17.01
CA PHE A 252 -11.75 -2.41 16.36
C PHE A 252 -10.83 -3.62 16.15
N ILE A 253 -9.61 -3.40 15.59
CA ILE A 253 -8.62 -4.44 15.37
C ILE A 253 -8.13 -5.02 16.71
N ALA A 254 -7.94 -4.18 17.73
CA ALA A 254 -7.58 -4.62 19.08
C ALA A 254 -8.63 -5.54 19.70
N GLU A 255 -9.91 -5.31 19.44
CA GLU A 255 -11.02 -6.10 19.97
C GLU A 255 -11.25 -7.41 19.18
N HIS A 256 -11.17 -7.36 17.86
CA HIS A 256 -11.62 -8.44 16.98
C HIS A 256 -10.50 -9.19 16.25
N GLY A 257 -9.32 -8.57 16.06
CA GLY A 257 -8.28 -9.03 15.13
C GLY A 257 -7.54 -10.30 15.52
N GLU A 258 -7.68 -10.83 16.74
CA GLU A 258 -6.95 -12.02 17.19
C GLU A 258 -7.22 -13.26 16.32
N LYS A 259 -8.47 -13.44 15.92
CA LYS A 259 -8.92 -14.59 15.13
C LYS A 259 -8.54 -14.56 13.65
N TRP A 260 -8.05 -13.42 13.16
CA TRP A 260 -7.72 -13.28 11.73
C TRP A 260 -6.32 -13.75 11.39
N PHE A 261 -5.42 -13.80 12.39
CA PHE A 261 -4.00 -14.15 12.24
C PHE A 261 -3.68 -15.45 12.98
N ILE A 262 -4.15 -16.58 12.43
CA ILE A 262 -4.01 -17.90 13.04
C ILE A 262 -2.81 -18.62 12.41
N ASP A 263 -1.92 -19.17 13.24
CA ASP A 263 -0.82 -20.01 12.80
C ASP A 263 -1.33 -21.36 12.21
N LYS A 264 -0.65 -21.88 11.18
CA LYS A 264 -1.08 -23.09 10.44
C LYS A 264 -1.28 -24.33 11.33
N ASP A 265 -0.47 -24.47 12.36
CA ASP A 265 -0.51 -25.65 13.26
C ASP A 265 -1.68 -25.60 14.27
N SER A 266 -2.40 -24.49 14.35
CA SER A 266 -3.54 -24.33 15.27
C SER A 266 -4.86 -24.83 14.68
N SER A 267 -4.91 -25.14 13.38
CA SER A 267 -6.14 -25.52 12.65
C SER A 267 -6.35 -27.04 12.52
N GLU A 268 -5.42 -27.87 12.97
CA GLU A 268 -5.52 -29.35 12.94
C GLU A 268 -5.71 -29.97 14.35
N LYS A 269 -6.03 -29.18 15.34
CA LYS A 269 -6.43 -29.62 16.68
C LYS A 269 -7.89 -29.26 16.95
#